data_69d127579d8fcf2d850121ebd9364761
#
_entry.id   69d127579d8fcf2d850121ebd9364761
#
_cell.length_a   1.000
_cell.length_b   1.000
_cell.length_c   1.000
_cell.angle_alpha   90.00
_cell.angle_beta   90.00
_cell.angle_gamma   90.00
#
_symmetry.space_group_name_H-M   'P 1'
#
loop_
_entity.id
_entity.type
_entity.pdbx_description
1 polymer ?
#
loop_
_entity_poly.entity_id
_entity_poly.type
_entity_poly.pdbx_seq_one_letter_code
_entity_poly.pdbx_strand_id
1 'polypeptide(L)'
;MIKLQNLTAGYGKHTVLKDVTTTFEKGTVTGIIGVNGCGKSTMLKAMLGLIPAEGNISLDDRNLKDMSRKEIAQKVAYLSQGKTTPDMTVEQLVLHGRFPHLNYPRHYSKRDRKIAYTAMEQMNILDLAQKPLGELSGGMRQNAYIAMALTQDTDYILLDEPTTYLDISHQLELMQVLRKLAGNGKGIVAVMHDLPIAFTYCDQILLLDGGNILAQGTPQQVCDHIEKVFGVGMEFGEHYHYKYLL
;
A
#
# COMPACT_ATOMS: atom_id res chain seq x y z
N MET A 1 -3.10 -15.67 -0.78
CA MET A 1 -3.71 -14.48 -1.46
C MET A 1 -4.69 -13.75 -0.55
N ILE A 2 -4.91 -12.46 -0.78
CA ILE A 2 -6.07 -11.73 -0.22
C ILE A 2 -7.20 -11.82 -1.23
N LYS A 3 -8.39 -12.26 -0.80
CA LYS A 3 -9.56 -12.41 -1.68
C LYS A 3 -10.74 -11.63 -1.12
N LEU A 4 -11.35 -10.82 -1.97
CA LEU A 4 -12.59 -10.11 -1.71
C LEU A 4 -13.71 -10.75 -2.52
N GLN A 5 -14.86 -11.00 -1.91
CA GLN A 5 -16.04 -11.59 -2.57
C GLN A 5 -17.27 -10.78 -2.19
N ASN A 6 -17.90 -10.17 -3.19
CA ASN A 6 -19.11 -9.34 -3.05
C ASN A 6 -18.97 -8.28 -1.94
N LEU A 7 -17.78 -7.64 -1.86
CA LEU A 7 -17.46 -6.67 -0.82
C LEU A 7 -18.22 -5.38 -1.03
N THR A 8 -19.05 -5.03 -0.06
CA THR A 8 -19.72 -3.72 0.05
C THR A 8 -19.24 -3.05 1.33
N ALA A 9 -18.71 -1.81 1.24
CA ALA A 9 -18.15 -1.12 2.39
C ALA A 9 -18.35 0.40 2.29
N GLY A 10 -18.37 1.04 3.47
CA GLY A 10 -18.58 2.49 3.55
C GLY A 10 -18.55 3.03 4.97
N TYR A 11 -19.06 4.24 5.15
CA TYR A 11 -19.07 4.96 6.42
C TYR A 11 -20.49 5.34 6.82
N GLY A 12 -20.96 4.81 7.95
CA GLY A 12 -22.33 5.01 8.42
C GLY A 12 -23.35 4.53 7.40
N LYS A 13 -24.17 5.41 6.84
CA LYS A 13 -25.17 5.10 5.81
C LYS A 13 -24.64 5.29 4.37
N HIS A 14 -23.42 5.76 4.21
CA HIS A 14 -22.83 6.05 2.90
C HIS A 14 -22.02 4.86 2.41
N THR A 15 -22.56 4.13 1.41
CA THR A 15 -21.85 3.05 0.72
C THR A 15 -20.86 3.65 -0.27
N VAL A 16 -19.58 3.26 -0.15
CA VAL A 16 -18.48 3.73 -1.00
C VAL A 16 -18.07 2.64 -2.00
N LEU A 17 -17.92 1.39 -1.54
CA LEU A 17 -17.65 0.24 -2.40
C LEU A 17 -18.91 -0.60 -2.58
N LYS A 18 -19.13 -1.09 -3.78
CA LYS A 18 -20.37 -1.81 -4.15
C LYS A 18 -20.02 -3.11 -4.84
N ASP A 19 -20.30 -4.23 -4.18
CA ASP A 19 -20.20 -5.58 -4.75
C ASP A 19 -18.82 -5.89 -5.39
N VAL A 20 -17.74 -5.51 -4.72
CA VAL A 20 -16.38 -5.67 -5.23
C VAL A 20 -15.90 -7.11 -5.04
N THR A 21 -15.53 -7.77 -6.14
CA THR A 21 -14.92 -9.11 -6.13
C THR A 21 -13.58 -9.06 -6.84
N THR A 22 -12.49 -9.39 -6.13
CA THR A 22 -11.12 -9.36 -6.65
C THR A 22 -10.16 -10.17 -5.79
N THR A 23 -8.93 -10.40 -6.28
CA THR A 23 -7.85 -11.07 -5.57
C THR A 23 -6.55 -10.27 -5.67
N PHE A 24 -5.72 -10.36 -4.62
CA PHE A 24 -4.38 -9.79 -4.59
C PHE A 24 -3.39 -10.91 -4.24
N GLU A 25 -2.48 -11.17 -5.16
CA GLU A 25 -1.56 -12.29 -5.08
C GLU A 25 -0.25 -11.90 -4.36
N LYS A 26 0.44 -12.89 -3.79
CA LYS A 26 1.83 -12.76 -3.35
C LYS A 26 2.74 -12.74 -4.57
N GLY A 27 3.88 -12.07 -4.45
CA GLY A 27 4.85 -11.99 -5.54
C GLY A 27 4.51 -10.94 -6.60
N THR A 28 3.47 -10.13 -6.39
CA THR A 28 3.03 -9.11 -7.36
C THR A 28 2.93 -7.74 -6.72
N VAL A 29 3.08 -6.71 -7.53
CA VAL A 29 2.73 -5.32 -7.22
C VAL A 29 1.41 -5.00 -7.92
N THR A 30 0.35 -4.77 -7.14
CA THR A 30 -0.96 -4.33 -7.66
C THR A 30 -1.17 -2.85 -7.38
N GLY A 31 -1.34 -2.06 -8.44
CA GLY A 31 -1.72 -0.65 -8.35
C GLY A 31 -3.25 -0.49 -8.31
N ILE A 32 -3.78 0.19 -7.31
CA ILE A 32 -5.19 0.61 -7.28
C ILE A 32 -5.24 2.05 -7.76
N ILE A 33 -5.91 2.30 -8.88
CA ILE A 33 -6.07 3.61 -9.50
C ILE A 33 -7.55 3.99 -9.63
N GLY A 34 -7.83 5.26 -9.85
CA GLY A 34 -9.17 5.81 -10.00
C GLY A 34 -9.23 7.26 -9.53
N VAL A 35 -10.30 7.96 -9.85
CA VAL A 35 -10.49 9.36 -9.44
C VAL A 35 -10.58 9.51 -7.92
N ASN A 36 -10.40 10.73 -7.42
CA ASN A 36 -10.53 11.00 -5.99
C ASN A 36 -11.96 10.68 -5.51
N GLY A 37 -12.05 10.04 -4.34
CA GLY A 37 -13.34 9.65 -3.76
C GLY A 37 -13.95 8.36 -4.32
N CYS A 38 -13.36 7.67 -5.31
CA CYS A 38 -13.92 6.44 -5.89
C CYS A 38 -13.82 5.20 -4.98
N GLY A 39 -13.16 5.28 -3.80
CA GLY A 39 -13.14 4.20 -2.81
C GLY A 39 -11.80 3.49 -2.59
N LYS A 40 -10.69 3.96 -3.18
CA LYS A 40 -9.36 3.32 -3.07
C LYS A 40 -8.91 3.07 -1.63
N SER A 41 -8.82 4.11 -0.81
CA SER A 41 -8.45 4.00 0.62
C SER A 41 -9.49 3.24 1.44
N THR A 42 -10.77 3.32 1.05
CA THR A 42 -11.85 2.54 1.66
C THR A 42 -11.64 1.05 1.42
N MET A 43 -11.19 0.65 0.23
CA MET A 43 -10.86 -0.74 -0.09
C MET A 43 -9.72 -1.24 0.80
N LEU A 44 -8.61 -0.51 0.92
CA LEU A 44 -7.49 -0.90 1.79
C LEU A 44 -7.94 -1.05 3.26
N LYS A 45 -8.76 -0.13 3.77
CA LYS A 45 -9.29 -0.20 5.13
C LYS A 45 -10.24 -1.37 5.34
N ALA A 46 -11.10 -1.68 4.35
CA ALA A 46 -11.99 -2.83 4.39
C ALA A 46 -11.21 -4.15 4.40
N MET A 47 -10.16 -4.27 3.57
CA MET A 47 -9.26 -5.44 3.52
C MET A 47 -8.62 -5.76 4.88
N LEU A 48 -8.53 -4.78 5.77
CA LEU A 48 -7.97 -4.92 7.12
C LEU A 48 -9.06 -5.04 8.21
N GLY A 49 -10.33 -5.00 7.82
CA GLY A 49 -11.45 -4.94 8.75
C GLY A 49 -11.43 -3.69 9.63
N LEU A 50 -10.84 -2.57 9.18
CA LEU A 50 -10.79 -1.30 9.92
C LEU A 50 -12.10 -0.52 9.82
N ILE A 51 -12.95 -0.86 8.86
CA ILE A 51 -14.28 -0.31 8.66
C ILE A 51 -15.30 -1.44 8.51
N PRO A 52 -16.59 -1.19 8.79
CA PRO A 52 -17.66 -2.15 8.52
C PRO A 52 -17.71 -2.51 7.03
N ALA A 53 -17.89 -3.81 6.76
CA ALA A 53 -18.01 -4.32 5.41
C ALA A 53 -18.93 -5.56 5.38
N GLU A 54 -19.74 -5.65 4.33
CA GLU A 54 -20.51 -6.83 3.97
C GLU A 54 -19.76 -7.63 2.91
N GLY A 55 -20.13 -8.90 2.72
CA GLY A 55 -19.40 -9.84 1.87
C GLY A 55 -18.34 -10.61 2.63
N ASN A 56 -17.43 -11.25 1.88
CA ASN A 56 -16.40 -12.10 2.44
C ASN A 56 -15.00 -11.58 2.11
N ILE A 57 -14.14 -11.47 3.11
CA ILE A 57 -12.72 -11.17 2.97
C ILE A 57 -11.93 -12.32 3.53
N SER A 58 -11.05 -12.91 2.74
CA SER A 58 -10.14 -13.95 3.22
C SER A 58 -8.69 -13.58 2.99
N LEU A 59 -7.85 -14.01 3.93
CA LEU A 59 -6.40 -13.83 3.94
C LEU A 59 -5.76 -15.23 4.07
N ASP A 60 -5.07 -15.69 3.02
CA ASP A 60 -4.49 -17.04 2.93
C ASP A 60 -5.51 -18.12 3.35
N ASP A 61 -6.69 -18.12 2.70
CA ASP A 61 -7.81 -19.06 2.89
C ASP A 61 -8.54 -19.01 4.26
N ARG A 62 -8.12 -18.11 5.17
CA ARG A 62 -8.85 -17.85 6.43
C ARG A 62 -9.74 -16.63 6.28
N ASN A 63 -10.99 -16.72 6.75
CA ASN A 63 -11.87 -15.56 6.79
C ASN A 63 -11.33 -14.51 7.75
N LEU A 64 -11.32 -13.23 7.34
CA LEU A 64 -10.82 -12.14 8.15
C LEU A 64 -11.60 -11.97 9.48
N LYS A 65 -12.90 -12.33 9.49
CA LYS A 65 -13.76 -12.28 10.68
C LYS A 65 -13.32 -13.26 11.77
N ASP A 66 -12.62 -14.34 11.39
CA ASP A 66 -12.12 -15.38 12.29
C ASP A 66 -10.70 -15.10 12.78
N MET A 67 -10.14 -13.96 12.40
CA MET A 67 -8.79 -13.55 12.78
C MET A 67 -8.80 -12.42 13.80
N SER A 68 -7.93 -12.53 14.79
CA SER A 68 -7.68 -11.43 15.72
C SER A 68 -6.95 -10.27 15.02
N ARG A 69 -7.07 -9.05 15.55
CA ARG A 69 -6.32 -7.88 15.07
C ARG A 69 -4.80 -8.12 15.05
N LYS A 70 -4.28 -8.86 16.03
CA LYS A 70 -2.86 -9.23 16.09
C LYS A 70 -2.47 -10.16 14.95
N GLU A 71 -3.26 -11.19 14.65
CA GLU A 71 -3.01 -12.11 13.53
C GLU A 71 -3.03 -11.37 12.19
N ILE A 72 -4.01 -10.48 11.96
CA ILE A 72 -4.08 -9.66 10.75
C ILE A 72 -2.82 -8.79 10.64
N ALA A 73 -2.44 -8.10 11.71
CA ALA A 73 -1.26 -7.24 11.73
C ALA A 73 0.07 -8.01 11.59
N GLN A 74 0.12 -9.29 11.88
CA GLN A 74 1.28 -10.14 11.62
C GLN A 74 1.37 -10.60 10.16
N LYS A 75 0.28 -10.46 9.39
CA LYS A 75 0.18 -10.89 7.99
C LYS A 75 0.16 -9.72 7.01
N VAL A 76 -0.36 -8.57 7.42
CA VAL A 76 -0.57 -7.41 6.55
C VAL A 76 -0.07 -6.14 7.24
N ALA A 77 0.89 -5.48 6.63
CA ALA A 77 1.30 -4.12 7.00
C ALA A 77 0.43 -3.11 6.26
N TYR A 78 0.12 -2.00 6.91
CA TYR A 78 -0.66 -0.91 6.31
C TYR A 78 -0.04 0.45 6.57
N LEU A 79 0.20 1.15 5.49
CA LEU A 79 0.63 2.54 5.51
C LEU A 79 -0.54 3.44 5.08
N SER A 80 -1.15 4.15 6.04
CA SER A 80 -2.25 5.07 5.76
C SER A 80 -1.75 6.41 5.21
N GLN A 81 -2.59 7.08 4.43
CA GLN A 81 -2.42 8.48 4.07
C GLN A 81 -2.57 9.39 5.31
N GLY A 82 -1.89 10.53 5.31
CA GLY A 82 -2.04 11.58 6.33
C GLY A 82 -1.62 11.13 7.72
N LYS A 83 -0.38 11.43 8.10
CA LYS A 83 0.19 11.07 9.40
C LYS A 83 0.53 12.33 10.17
N THR A 84 0.19 12.32 11.46
CA THR A 84 0.76 13.26 12.42
C THR A 84 2.23 12.91 12.63
N THR A 85 3.09 13.92 12.81
CA THR A 85 4.50 13.71 13.14
C THR A 85 4.62 13.57 14.67
N PRO A 86 4.81 12.37 15.21
CA PRO A 86 4.99 12.18 16.64
C PRO A 86 6.36 12.68 17.08
N ASP A 87 6.46 13.07 18.36
CA ASP A 87 7.74 13.46 18.96
C ASP A 87 8.54 12.21 19.34
N MET A 88 9.29 11.70 18.36
CA MET A 88 10.17 10.54 18.49
C MET A 88 11.23 10.51 17.40
N THR A 89 12.27 9.67 17.60
CA THR A 89 13.31 9.47 16.59
C THR A 89 12.85 8.53 15.47
N VAL A 90 13.58 8.54 14.33
CA VAL A 90 13.37 7.60 13.22
C VAL A 90 13.42 6.15 13.69
N GLU A 91 14.45 5.78 14.48
CA GLU A 91 14.57 4.41 15.02
C GLU A 91 13.36 4.01 15.85
N GLN A 92 12.89 4.90 16.73
CA GLN A 92 11.70 4.63 17.55
C GLN A 92 10.47 4.40 16.70
N LEU A 93 10.21 5.24 15.68
CA LEU A 93 9.11 5.04 14.75
C LEU A 93 9.23 3.69 14.03
N VAL A 94 10.39 3.41 13.45
CA VAL A 94 10.59 2.20 12.65
C VAL A 94 10.40 0.94 13.49
N LEU A 95 10.90 0.94 14.75
CA LEU A 95 10.69 -0.16 15.70
C LEU A 95 9.21 -0.39 16.03
N HIS A 96 8.32 0.61 15.93
CA HIS A 96 6.88 0.39 16.14
C HIS A 96 6.30 -0.64 15.16
N GLY A 97 6.89 -0.83 13.98
CA GLY A 97 6.53 -1.91 13.07
C GLY A 97 6.58 -3.31 13.70
N ARG A 98 7.38 -3.50 14.76
CA ARG A 98 7.49 -4.79 15.48
C ARG A 98 6.39 -5.03 16.52
N PHE A 99 5.54 -4.05 16.83
CA PHE A 99 4.52 -4.19 17.88
C PHE A 99 3.63 -5.44 17.76
N PRO A 100 3.16 -5.85 16.58
CA PRO A 100 2.34 -7.06 16.45
C PRO A 100 3.07 -8.35 16.87
N HIS A 101 4.40 -8.33 16.86
CA HIS A 101 5.23 -9.50 17.22
C HIS A 101 5.66 -9.53 18.69
N LEU A 102 5.46 -8.43 19.43
CA LEU A 102 5.86 -8.36 20.82
C LEU A 102 4.84 -9.03 21.74
N ASN A 103 5.36 -9.73 22.76
CA ASN A 103 4.58 -10.20 23.89
C ASN A 103 4.76 -9.29 25.10
N TYR A 104 3.91 -9.39 26.09
CA TYR A 104 4.04 -8.64 27.34
C TYR A 104 5.08 -9.30 28.27
N PRO A 105 6.00 -8.55 28.94
CA PRO A 105 6.25 -7.12 28.74
C PRO A 105 6.91 -6.84 27.39
N ARG A 106 6.57 -5.70 26.77
CA ARG A 106 7.02 -5.35 25.42
C ARG A 106 8.46 -4.89 25.42
N HIS A 107 9.36 -5.76 24.98
CA HIS A 107 10.78 -5.44 24.79
C HIS A 107 11.22 -5.83 23.38
N TYR A 108 11.94 -4.93 22.70
CA TYR A 108 12.54 -5.23 21.41
C TYR A 108 13.77 -6.11 21.58
N SER A 109 13.78 -7.25 20.91
CA SER A 109 14.91 -8.16 20.84
C SER A 109 16.03 -7.60 19.92
N LYS A 110 17.20 -8.23 19.97
CA LYS A 110 18.27 -7.95 18.98
C LYS A 110 17.81 -8.23 17.54
N ARG A 111 16.95 -9.25 17.35
CA ARG A 111 16.36 -9.57 16.05
C ARG A 111 15.44 -8.45 15.55
N ASP A 112 14.59 -7.89 16.42
CA ASP A 112 13.69 -6.79 16.04
C ASP A 112 14.46 -5.55 15.60
N ARG A 113 15.54 -5.20 16.34
CA ARG A 113 16.43 -4.09 15.96
C ARG A 113 17.13 -4.35 14.63
N LYS A 114 17.60 -5.58 14.38
CA LYS A 114 18.22 -5.94 13.10
C LYS A 114 17.26 -5.76 11.94
N ILE A 115 16.00 -6.21 12.08
CA ILE A 115 14.95 -6.03 11.05
C ILE A 115 14.70 -4.54 10.81
N ALA A 116 14.59 -3.73 11.87
CA ALA A 116 14.39 -2.29 11.76
C ALA A 116 15.57 -1.60 11.04
N TYR A 117 16.79 -1.93 11.37
CA TYR A 117 17.98 -1.38 10.71
C TYR A 117 18.06 -1.76 9.25
N THR A 118 17.79 -3.03 8.89
CA THR A 118 17.71 -3.44 7.48
C THR A 118 16.63 -2.68 6.72
N ALA A 119 15.47 -2.42 7.34
CA ALA A 119 14.41 -1.61 6.70
C ALA A 119 14.84 -0.15 6.51
N MET A 120 15.55 0.44 7.48
CA MET A 120 16.12 1.79 7.34
C MET A 120 17.21 1.88 6.26
N GLU A 121 18.05 0.85 6.13
CA GLU A 121 19.03 0.74 5.04
C GLU A 121 18.34 0.70 3.67
N GLN A 122 17.30 -0.13 3.52
CA GLN A 122 16.53 -0.25 2.28
C GLN A 122 15.88 1.07 1.85
N MET A 123 15.56 1.93 2.81
CA MET A 123 14.95 3.24 2.58
C MET A 123 15.95 4.40 2.60
N ASN A 124 17.27 4.13 2.63
CA ASN A 124 18.35 5.12 2.66
C ASN A 124 18.22 6.15 3.80
N ILE A 125 17.83 5.71 4.99
CA ILE A 125 17.61 6.58 6.17
C ILE A 125 18.32 6.08 7.45
N LEU A 126 19.23 5.11 7.35
CA LEU A 126 19.88 4.54 8.52
C LEU A 126 20.73 5.59 9.27
N ASP A 127 21.41 6.49 8.55
CA ASP A 127 22.18 7.60 9.10
C ASP A 127 21.33 8.62 9.87
N LEU A 128 20.00 8.59 9.66
CA LEU A 128 19.02 9.45 10.31
C LEU A 128 18.36 8.79 11.53
N ALA A 129 18.77 7.57 11.91
CA ALA A 129 18.09 6.76 12.93
C ALA A 129 17.84 7.50 14.26
N GLN A 130 18.78 8.34 14.69
CA GLN A 130 18.70 9.08 15.94
C GLN A 130 18.09 10.49 15.78
N LYS A 131 17.78 10.92 14.55
CA LYS A 131 17.16 12.24 14.33
C LYS A 131 15.68 12.23 14.71
N PRO A 132 15.17 13.33 15.32
CA PRO A 132 13.74 13.54 15.52
C PRO A 132 13.00 13.60 14.18
N LEU A 133 11.82 12.97 14.10
CA LEU A 133 10.99 12.99 12.88
C LEU A 133 10.58 14.39 12.43
N GLY A 134 10.44 15.32 13.39
CA GLY A 134 10.10 16.71 13.09
C GLY A 134 11.17 17.48 12.30
N GLU A 135 12.42 17.03 12.37
CA GLU A 135 13.56 17.66 11.65
C GLU A 135 13.74 17.12 10.23
N LEU A 136 12.98 16.10 9.83
CA LEU A 136 13.09 15.48 8.52
C LEU A 136 12.30 16.24 7.47
N SER A 137 12.81 16.25 6.22
CA SER A 137 12.00 16.63 5.06
C SER A 137 10.77 15.73 4.90
N GLY A 138 9.77 16.18 4.13
CA GLY A 138 8.56 15.37 3.87
C GLY A 138 8.90 14.00 3.29
N GLY A 139 9.82 13.93 2.32
CA GLY A 139 10.26 12.69 1.69
C GLY A 139 11.01 11.76 2.66
N MET A 140 11.98 12.27 3.42
CA MET A 140 12.70 11.48 4.43
C MET A 140 11.74 10.93 5.48
N ARG A 141 10.77 11.73 5.91
CA ARG A 141 9.74 11.28 6.85
C ARG A 141 8.84 10.20 6.25
N GLN A 142 8.48 10.32 4.97
CA GLN A 142 7.74 9.28 4.24
C GLN A 142 8.54 7.97 4.19
N ASN A 143 9.85 8.04 3.89
CA ASN A 143 10.74 6.88 3.92
C ASN A 143 10.79 6.22 5.30
N ALA A 144 10.77 6.99 6.39
CA ALA A 144 10.72 6.45 7.75
C ALA A 144 9.41 5.67 8.03
N TYR A 145 8.28 6.16 7.55
CA TYR A 145 7.01 5.44 7.67
C TYR A 145 6.95 4.18 6.80
N ILE A 146 7.57 4.21 5.61
CA ILE A 146 7.68 3.02 4.76
C ILE A 146 8.60 2.00 5.45
N ALA A 147 9.74 2.42 6.00
CA ALA A 147 10.62 1.54 6.77
C ALA A 147 9.89 0.91 7.97
N MET A 148 9.02 1.65 8.67
CA MET A 148 8.17 1.09 9.72
C MET A 148 7.26 -0.03 9.18
N ALA A 149 6.62 0.18 8.02
CA ALA A 149 5.77 -0.83 7.40
C ALA A 149 6.60 -2.08 6.97
N LEU A 150 7.81 -1.88 6.44
CA LEU A 150 8.71 -2.98 6.09
C LEU A 150 9.18 -3.75 7.34
N THR A 151 9.44 -3.05 8.43
CA THR A 151 9.86 -3.62 9.72
C THR A 151 8.79 -4.52 10.34
N GLN A 152 7.53 -4.36 9.97
CA GLN A 152 6.45 -5.27 10.39
C GLN A 152 6.66 -6.69 9.85
N ASP A 153 7.43 -6.88 8.77
CA ASP A 153 7.86 -8.16 8.19
C ASP A 153 6.69 -9.10 7.91
N THR A 154 5.74 -8.61 7.14
CA THR A 154 4.49 -9.27 6.80
C THR A 154 4.52 -9.89 5.40
N ASP A 155 3.54 -10.76 5.11
CA ASP A 155 3.34 -11.37 3.78
C ASP A 155 2.79 -10.34 2.77
N TYR A 156 2.00 -9.36 3.25
CA TYR A 156 1.40 -8.31 2.42
C TYR A 156 1.73 -6.93 2.96
N ILE A 157 1.84 -5.97 2.05
CA ILE A 157 2.04 -4.55 2.36
C ILE A 157 1.01 -3.74 1.57
N LEU A 158 0.11 -3.07 2.29
CA LEU A 158 -0.89 -2.16 1.72
C LEU A 158 -0.42 -0.73 1.92
N LEU A 159 -0.33 0.03 0.85
CA LEU A 159 0.20 1.39 0.83
C LEU A 159 -0.86 2.36 0.28
N ASP A 160 -1.26 3.33 1.09
CA ASP A 160 -2.21 4.37 0.68
C ASP A 160 -1.45 5.63 0.27
N GLU A 161 -1.29 5.82 -1.05
CA GLU A 161 -0.57 6.93 -1.68
C GLU A 161 0.90 7.06 -1.18
N PRO A 162 1.73 6.01 -1.33
CA PRO A 162 3.07 6.02 -0.75
C PRO A 162 4.03 7.01 -1.42
N THR A 163 3.74 7.45 -2.64
CA THR A 163 4.56 8.38 -3.43
C THR A 163 4.28 9.85 -3.16
N THR A 164 3.24 10.17 -2.38
CA THR A 164 2.91 11.54 -2.00
C THR A 164 4.05 12.17 -1.21
N TYR A 165 4.41 13.41 -1.51
CA TYR A 165 5.55 14.17 -0.95
C TYR A 165 6.95 13.72 -1.38
N LEU A 166 7.07 12.74 -2.28
CA LEU A 166 8.33 12.34 -2.89
C LEU A 166 8.52 13.06 -4.23
N ASP A 167 9.73 13.49 -4.51
CA ASP A 167 10.11 13.88 -5.86
C ASP A 167 10.22 12.65 -6.78
N ILE A 168 10.31 12.86 -8.07
CA ILE A 168 10.29 11.79 -9.07
C ILE A 168 11.37 10.74 -8.82
N SER A 169 12.60 11.14 -8.46
CA SER A 169 13.69 10.19 -8.24
C SER A 169 13.40 9.27 -7.07
N HIS A 170 12.93 9.80 -5.94
CA HIS A 170 12.54 9.02 -4.77
C HIS A 170 11.29 8.16 -5.00
N GLN A 171 10.34 8.62 -5.85
CA GLN A 171 9.21 7.79 -6.26
C GLN A 171 9.68 6.54 -7.02
N LEU A 172 10.60 6.70 -7.97
CA LEU A 172 11.16 5.60 -8.75
C LEU A 172 11.96 4.62 -7.88
N GLU A 173 12.79 5.15 -6.96
CA GLU A 173 13.52 4.32 -5.97
C GLU A 173 12.54 3.50 -5.11
N LEU A 174 11.49 4.12 -4.61
CA LEU A 174 10.45 3.41 -3.86
C LEU A 174 9.83 2.29 -4.67
N MET A 175 9.45 2.56 -5.91
CA MET A 175 8.84 1.51 -6.76
C MET A 175 9.80 0.36 -7.04
N GLN A 176 11.10 0.63 -7.17
CA GLN A 176 12.12 -0.44 -7.29
C GLN A 176 12.21 -1.29 -6.02
N VAL A 177 12.15 -0.65 -4.83
CA VAL A 177 12.11 -1.38 -3.54
C VAL A 177 10.86 -2.27 -3.47
N LEU A 178 9.67 -1.73 -3.83
CA LEU A 178 8.42 -2.49 -3.82
C LEU A 178 8.47 -3.69 -4.80
N ARG A 179 9.01 -3.51 -6.01
CA ARG A 179 9.21 -4.61 -6.96
C ARG A 179 10.16 -5.69 -6.43
N LYS A 180 11.27 -5.28 -5.79
CA LYS A 180 12.20 -6.22 -5.16
C LYS A 180 11.52 -7.03 -4.05
N LEU A 181 10.68 -6.39 -3.24
CA LEU A 181 9.91 -7.07 -2.18
C LEU A 181 8.88 -8.05 -2.76
N ALA A 182 8.20 -7.67 -3.84
CA ALA A 182 7.30 -8.57 -4.56
C ALA A 182 8.06 -9.76 -5.14
N GLY A 183 9.20 -9.53 -5.80
CA GLY A 183 10.07 -10.61 -6.28
C GLY A 183 10.57 -11.57 -5.19
N ASN A 184 10.60 -11.11 -3.93
CA ASN A 184 10.88 -11.94 -2.75
C ASN A 184 9.62 -12.60 -2.16
N GLY A 185 8.51 -12.59 -2.88
CA GLY A 185 7.27 -13.30 -2.52
C GLY A 185 6.28 -12.49 -1.67
N LYS A 186 6.50 -11.19 -1.41
CA LYS A 186 5.51 -10.35 -0.72
C LYS A 186 4.42 -9.88 -1.69
N GLY A 187 3.16 -9.81 -1.25
CA GLY A 187 2.06 -9.17 -1.99
C GLY A 187 2.06 -7.66 -1.70
N ILE A 188 2.18 -6.84 -2.72
CA ILE A 188 2.16 -5.38 -2.59
C ILE A 188 0.88 -4.83 -3.22
N VAL A 189 0.14 -4.02 -2.47
CA VAL A 189 -1.03 -3.31 -2.98
C VAL A 189 -0.85 -1.83 -2.69
N ALA A 190 -0.78 -1.00 -3.72
CA ALA A 190 -0.53 0.42 -3.59
C ALA A 190 -1.61 1.25 -4.27
N VAL A 191 -2.18 2.21 -3.56
CA VAL A 191 -3.00 3.26 -4.17
C VAL A 191 -2.05 4.24 -4.86
N MET A 192 -2.26 4.45 -6.17
CA MET A 192 -1.40 5.27 -7.00
C MET A 192 -2.19 6.41 -7.66
N HIS A 193 -1.55 7.58 -7.78
CA HIS A 193 -2.09 8.73 -8.52
C HIS A 193 -1.35 8.97 -9.84
N ASP A 194 -0.06 8.69 -9.87
CA ASP A 194 0.74 8.81 -11.08
C ASP A 194 0.52 7.56 -11.95
N LEU A 195 -0.23 7.74 -13.05
CA LEU A 195 -0.57 6.64 -13.95
C LEU A 195 0.67 6.09 -14.68
N PRO A 196 1.55 6.91 -15.29
CA PRO A 196 2.79 6.42 -15.88
C PRO A 196 3.62 5.55 -14.95
N ILE A 197 3.80 5.95 -13.70
CA ILE A 197 4.52 5.16 -12.70
C ILE A 197 3.76 3.86 -12.38
N ALA A 198 2.44 3.93 -12.16
CA ALA A 198 1.62 2.76 -11.88
C ALA A 198 1.70 1.73 -13.01
N PHE A 199 1.56 2.18 -14.26
CA PHE A 199 1.57 1.30 -15.43
C PHE A 199 2.96 0.73 -15.75
N THR A 200 4.03 1.44 -15.37
CA THR A 200 5.42 0.97 -15.58
C THR A 200 5.85 -0.04 -14.52
N TYR A 201 5.43 0.15 -13.27
CA TYR A 201 5.99 -0.61 -12.14
C TYR A 201 5.06 -1.66 -11.53
N CYS A 202 3.75 -1.59 -11.77
CA CYS A 202 2.81 -2.59 -11.27
C CYS A 202 2.65 -3.75 -12.25
N ASP A 203 2.55 -4.97 -11.70
CA ASP A 203 2.26 -6.18 -12.47
C ASP A 203 0.77 -6.28 -12.80
N GLN A 204 -0.07 -5.75 -11.90
CA GLN A 204 -1.52 -5.69 -12.02
C GLN A 204 -2.03 -4.29 -11.70
N ILE A 205 -3.05 -3.87 -12.43
CA ILE A 205 -3.77 -2.62 -12.18
C ILE A 205 -5.23 -2.95 -11.88
N LEU A 206 -5.77 -2.34 -10.84
CA LEU A 206 -7.18 -2.35 -10.51
C LEU A 206 -7.71 -0.93 -10.64
N LEU A 207 -8.59 -0.71 -11.61
CA LEU A 207 -9.23 0.58 -11.89
C LEU A 207 -10.59 0.64 -11.19
N LEU A 208 -10.72 1.55 -10.23
CA LEU A 208 -11.97 1.83 -9.53
C LEU A 208 -12.67 3.05 -10.12
N ASP A 209 -13.98 2.93 -10.31
CA ASP A 209 -14.85 4.03 -10.67
C ASP A 209 -16.20 3.92 -9.94
N GLY A 210 -16.65 5.01 -9.29
CA GLY A 210 -17.94 5.08 -8.59
C GLY A 210 -18.16 3.98 -7.53
N GLY A 211 -17.11 3.42 -6.96
CA GLY A 211 -17.17 2.35 -5.97
C GLY A 211 -17.19 0.93 -6.53
N ASN A 212 -17.06 0.77 -7.85
CA ASN A 212 -17.01 -0.51 -8.54
C ASN A 212 -15.65 -0.73 -9.20
N ILE A 213 -15.30 -1.99 -9.48
CA ILE A 213 -14.17 -2.30 -10.36
C ILE A 213 -14.62 -2.11 -11.81
N LEU A 214 -14.03 -1.13 -12.50
CA LEU A 214 -14.28 -0.92 -13.92
C LEU A 214 -13.42 -1.85 -14.79
N ALA A 215 -12.16 -2.04 -14.42
CA ALA A 215 -11.22 -2.94 -15.10
C ALA A 215 -10.19 -3.46 -14.12
N GLN A 216 -9.68 -4.67 -14.35
CA GLN A 216 -8.58 -5.27 -13.63
C GLN A 216 -7.78 -6.18 -14.56
N GLY A 217 -6.47 -6.12 -14.49
CA GLY A 217 -5.57 -6.94 -15.30
C GLY A 217 -4.17 -6.36 -15.36
N THR A 218 -3.41 -6.81 -16.34
CA THR A 218 -2.10 -6.21 -16.63
C THR A 218 -2.27 -4.75 -17.07
N PRO A 219 -1.21 -3.92 -16.96
CA PRO A 219 -1.25 -2.53 -17.44
C PRO A 219 -1.84 -2.41 -18.85
N GLN A 220 -1.44 -3.27 -19.79
CA GLN A 220 -1.95 -3.26 -21.16
C GLN A 220 -3.47 -3.48 -21.24
N GLN A 221 -4.00 -4.43 -20.46
CA GLN A 221 -5.43 -4.75 -20.44
C GLN A 221 -6.29 -3.61 -19.88
N VAL A 222 -5.74 -2.79 -18.98
CA VAL A 222 -6.45 -1.70 -18.32
C VAL A 222 -6.29 -0.38 -19.06
N CYS A 223 -5.25 -0.23 -19.90
CA CYS A 223 -4.90 1.00 -20.59
C CYS A 223 -6.09 1.63 -21.37
N ASP A 224 -6.86 0.82 -22.09
CA ASP A 224 -7.99 1.28 -22.91
C ASP A 224 -9.17 1.86 -22.08
N HIS A 225 -9.18 1.60 -20.77
CA HIS A 225 -10.23 2.10 -19.87
C HIS A 225 -9.88 3.46 -19.22
N ILE A 226 -8.63 3.92 -19.35
CA ILE A 226 -8.13 5.14 -18.67
C ILE A 226 -8.85 6.38 -19.18
N GLU A 227 -9.02 6.51 -20.47
CA GLU A 227 -9.69 7.67 -21.10
C GLU A 227 -11.08 7.89 -20.52
N LYS A 228 -11.84 6.82 -20.32
CA LYS A 228 -13.22 6.89 -19.79
C LYS A 228 -13.28 7.48 -18.37
N VAL A 229 -12.26 7.23 -17.54
CA VAL A 229 -12.25 7.63 -16.12
C VAL A 229 -11.54 8.95 -15.89
N PHE A 230 -10.44 9.16 -16.60
CA PHE A 230 -9.55 10.30 -16.36
C PHE A 230 -9.64 11.38 -17.44
N GLY A 231 -10.31 11.13 -18.57
CA GLY A 231 -10.40 12.06 -19.70
C GLY A 231 -9.06 12.24 -20.43
N VAL A 232 -8.09 11.38 -20.18
CA VAL A 232 -6.77 11.37 -20.84
C VAL A 232 -6.46 9.97 -21.35
N GLY A 233 -5.89 9.88 -22.55
CA GLY A 233 -5.41 8.61 -23.08
C GLY A 233 -4.06 8.22 -22.48
N MET A 234 -3.78 6.93 -22.46
CA MET A 234 -2.48 6.36 -22.16
C MET A 234 -1.94 5.65 -23.38
N GLU A 235 -0.66 5.78 -23.67
CA GLU A 235 0.01 5.10 -24.76
C GLU A 235 1.30 4.43 -24.26
N PHE A 236 1.58 3.25 -24.79
CA PHE A 236 2.81 2.51 -24.50
C PHE A 236 3.81 2.76 -25.60
N GLY A 237 4.96 3.37 -25.24
CA GLY A 237 6.14 3.48 -26.10
C GLY A 237 7.27 2.62 -25.50
N GLU A 238 8.44 3.21 -25.26
CA GLU A 238 9.46 2.58 -24.40
C GLU A 238 8.98 2.49 -22.96
N HIS A 239 8.14 3.46 -22.52
CA HIS A 239 7.45 3.50 -21.25
C HIS A 239 6.04 4.02 -21.44
N TYR A 240 5.14 3.84 -20.43
CA TYR A 240 3.80 4.42 -20.46
C TYR A 240 3.86 5.95 -20.26
N HIS A 241 3.11 6.68 -21.07
CA HIS A 241 2.97 8.13 -20.98
C HIS A 241 1.53 8.57 -21.33
N TYR A 242 1.18 9.80 -20.97
CA TYR A 242 -0.13 10.37 -21.33
C TYR A 242 -0.18 10.67 -22.83
N LYS A 243 -1.30 10.31 -23.45
CA LYS A 243 -1.65 10.71 -24.80
C LYS A 243 -2.50 11.98 -24.76
N TYR A 244 -2.05 13.03 -25.43
CA TYR A 244 -2.89 14.20 -25.61
C TYR A 244 -4.02 13.88 -26.59
N LEU A 245 -5.25 14.08 -26.13
CA LEU A 245 -6.44 14.02 -26.99
C LEU A 245 -6.56 15.41 -27.67
N LEU A 246 -6.19 15.48 -28.94
CA LEU A 246 -6.33 16.69 -29.77
C LEU A 246 -7.75 16.80 -30.29
#